data_339e1a0b17e7c96ab1e5cb6ac8d3b49f
#
_entry.id   339e1a0b17e7c96ab1e5cb6ac8d3b49f
#
_cell.length_a   1.000
_cell.length_b   1.000
_cell.length_c   1.000
_cell.angle_alpha   90.00
_cell.angle_beta   90.00
_cell.angle_gamma   90.00
#
_symmetry.space_group_name_H-M   'P 1'
#
loop_
_entity.id
_entity.type
_entity.pdbx_description
1 polymer ?
#
loop_
_entity_poly.entity_id
_entity_poly.type
_entity_poly.pdbx_seq_one_letter_code
_entity_poly.pdbx_strand_id
1 'polypeptide(L)'
;MKSDSIWAELASRIPEEYKQQVMATVDRTYRVITIDPNDMDYLFHIYNNFVNNYEPERRNCPACRTKVVGKMRQIVQYWRE
;
A
#
# COMPACT_ATOMS: atom_id res chain seq x y z
N MET A 1 -0.24 -11.49 18.09
CA MET A 1 0.56 -10.39 18.65
C MET A 1 1.36 -9.72 17.53
N LYS A 2 1.33 -8.39 17.47
CA LYS A 2 2.13 -7.66 16.50
C LYS A 2 3.59 -7.77 16.90
N SER A 3 4.43 -8.12 15.95
CA SER A 3 5.85 -8.25 16.17
C SER A 3 6.58 -7.01 15.64
N ASP A 4 7.85 -6.91 15.97
CA ASP A 4 8.74 -5.88 15.46
C ASP A 4 9.15 -6.23 14.03
N SER A 5 8.17 -6.27 13.14
CA SER A 5 8.39 -6.62 11.76
C SER A 5 8.67 -5.37 10.93
N ILE A 6 9.19 -5.59 9.73
CA ILE A 6 9.38 -4.51 8.77
C ILE A 6 8.06 -3.79 8.49
N TRP A 7 6.94 -4.50 8.61
CA TRP A 7 5.61 -3.90 8.35
C TRP A 7 5.24 -2.84 9.38
N ALA A 8 5.68 -3.01 10.63
CA ALA A 8 5.49 -2.00 11.65
C ALA A 8 6.18 -0.69 11.25
N GLU A 9 7.42 -0.79 10.78
CA GLU A 9 8.18 0.37 10.35
C GLU A 9 7.55 1.02 9.11
N LEU A 10 7.24 0.21 8.09
CA LEU A 10 6.66 0.75 6.86
C LEU A 10 5.30 1.40 7.11
N ALA A 11 4.48 0.77 7.94
CA ALA A 11 3.16 1.32 8.28
C ALA A 11 3.28 2.65 9.01
N SER A 12 4.29 2.80 9.87
CA SER A 12 4.48 4.03 10.64
C SER A 12 4.88 5.23 9.77
N ARG A 13 5.33 4.98 8.54
CA ARG A 13 5.72 6.05 7.62
C ARG A 13 4.52 6.73 6.97
N ILE A 14 3.36 6.09 7.00
CA ILE A 14 2.14 6.64 6.39
C ILE A 14 1.46 7.55 7.41
N PRO A 15 1.21 8.84 7.07
CA PRO A 15 0.52 9.74 8.00
C PRO A 15 -0.87 9.20 8.37
N GLU A 16 -1.24 9.42 9.62
CA GLU A 16 -2.51 8.91 10.17
C GLU A 16 -3.72 9.37 9.35
N GLU A 17 -3.65 10.57 8.80
CA GLU A 17 -4.75 11.13 8.00
C GLU A 17 -5.08 10.33 6.74
N TYR A 18 -4.12 9.54 6.23
CA TYR A 18 -4.33 8.73 5.04
C TYR A 18 -4.75 7.30 5.36
N LYS A 19 -4.67 6.91 6.62
CA LYS A 19 -4.87 5.50 7.01
C LYS A 19 -6.21 4.95 6.56
N GLN A 20 -7.30 5.68 6.83
CA GLN A 20 -8.64 5.21 6.48
C GLN A 20 -8.81 5.05 4.97
N GLN A 21 -8.31 6.01 4.19
CA GLN A 21 -8.42 5.94 2.74
C GLN A 21 -7.57 4.82 2.16
N VAL A 22 -6.37 4.60 2.72
CA VAL A 22 -5.52 3.48 2.30
C VAL A 22 -6.23 2.16 2.56
N MET A 23 -6.82 1.99 3.73
CA MET A 23 -7.53 0.75 4.08
C MET A 23 -8.70 0.52 3.15
N ALA A 24 -9.49 1.55 2.87
CA ALA A 24 -10.63 1.44 1.97
C ALA A 24 -10.19 1.09 0.54
N THR A 25 -9.11 1.72 0.07
CA THR A 25 -8.59 1.47 -1.27
C THR A 25 -8.08 0.04 -1.40
N VAL A 26 -7.32 -0.43 -0.41
CA VAL A 26 -6.81 -1.81 -0.41
C VAL A 26 -7.96 -2.81 -0.37
N ASP A 27 -9.00 -2.54 0.43
CA ASP A 27 -10.16 -3.42 0.50
C ASP A 27 -10.82 -3.59 -0.88
N ARG A 28 -10.89 -2.52 -1.67
CA ARG A 28 -11.46 -2.60 -3.01
C ARG A 28 -10.65 -3.52 -3.92
N THR A 29 -9.33 -3.63 -3.71
CA THR A 29 -8.49 -4.50 -4.55
C THR A 29 -8.84 -5.96 -4.42
N TYR A 30 -9.47 -6.37 -3.32
CA TYR A 30 -9.88 -7.77 -3.12
C TYR A 30 -11.21 -8.10 -3.79
N ARG A 31 -11.95 -7.09 -4.22
CA ARG A 31 -13.32 -7.26 -4.74
C ARG A 31 -13.39 -7.24 -6.25
N VAL A 32 -12.28 -6.99 -6.93
CA VAL A 32 -12.26 -6.82 -8.37
C VAL A 32 -11.20 -7.71 -9.00
N ILE A 33 -11.42 -8.08 -10.26
CA ILE A 33 -10.44 -8.84 -11.02
C ILE A 33 -9.30 -7.91 -11.45
N THR A 34 -9.67 -6.71 -11.93
CA THR A 34 -8.72 -5.70 -12.35
C THR A 34 -8.89 -4.47 -11.46
N ILE A 35 -7.81 -4.02 -10.85
CA ILE A 35 -7.83 -2.86 -9.96
C ILE A 35 -8.09 -1.60 -10.78
N ASP A 36 -9.01 -0.76 -10.30
CA ASP A 36 -9.31 0.52 -10.92
C ASP A 36 -8.03 1.36 -11.04
N PRO A 37 -7.79 2.00 -12.21
CA PRO A 37 -6.59 2.82 -12.38
C PRO A 37 -6.42 3.92 -11.33
N ASN A 38 -7.51 4.51 -10.88
CA ASN A 38 -7.45 5.54 -9.85
C ASN A 38 -7.00 4.97 -8.51
N ASP A 39 -7.48 3.77 -8.16
CA ASP A 39 -7.04 3.10 -6.94
C ASP A 39 -5.57 2.72 -7.04
N MET A 40 -5.14 2.22 -8.19
CA MET A 40 -3.75 1.87 -8.41
C MET A 40 -2.86 3.11 -8.29
N ASP A 41 -3.26 4.22 -8.89
CA ASP A 41 -2.51 5.48 -8.81
C ASP A 41 -2.39 5.95 -7.36
N TYR A 42 -3.47 5.82 -6.60
CA TYR A 42 -3.44 6.21 -5.19
C TYR A 42 -2.47 5.36 -4.39
N LEU A 43 -2.49 4.04 -4.59
CA LEU A 43 -1.58 3.15 -3.88
C LEU A 43 -0.12 3.46 -4.23
N PHE A 44 0.18 3.75 -5.49
CA PHE A 44 1.52 4.15 -5.90
C PHE A 44 1.91 5.49 -5.28
N HIS A 45 0.98 6.43 -5.22
CA HIS A 45 1.24 7.73 -4.61
C HIS A 45 1.65 7.56 -3.14
N ILE A 46 0.89 6.79 -2.38
CA ILE A 46 1.20 6.55 -0.97
C ILE A 46 2.53 5.79 -0.83
N TYR A 47 2.70 4.73 -1.63
CA TYR A 47 3.90 3.92 -1.55
C TYR A 47 5.15 4.73 -1.87
N ASN A 48 5.14 5.46 -2.99
CA ASN A 48 6.32 6.18 -3.45
C ASN A 48 6.66 7.41 -2.61
N ASN A 49 5.68 7.98 -1.94
CA ASN A 49 5.91 9.19 -1.14
C ASN A 49 6.20 8.91 0.32
N PHE A 50 5.67 7.82 0.87
CA PHE A 50 5.78 7.57 2.30
C PHE A 50 6.46 6.24 2.64
N VAL A 51 6.15 5.19 1.90
CA VAL A 51 6.63 3.86 2.25
C VAL A 51 8.06 3.64 1.75
N ASN A 52 8.32 3.95 0.50
CA ASN A 52 9.65 3.80 -0.09
C ASN A 52 9.92 4.93 -1.06
N ASN A 53 10.39 6.06 -0.52
CA ASN A 53 10.71 7.22 -1.33
C ASN A 53 12.13 7.21 -1.88
N TYR A 54 12.93 6.19 -1.55
CA TYR A 54 14.28 6.06 -2.07
C TYR A 54 14.30 5.52 -3.49
N GLU A 55 13.44 4.55 -3.77
CA GLU A 55 13.36 3.91 -5.08
C GLU A 55 11.90 3.81 -5.50
N PRO A 56 11.34 4.91 -6.03
CA PRO A 56 9.92 4.90 -6.44
C PRO A 56 9.67 3.84 -7.51
N GLU A 57 8.56 3.12 -7.36
CA GLU A 57 8.16 2.11 -8.32
C GLU A 57 7.45 2.76 -9.50
N ARG A 58 7.59 2.14 -10.67
CA ARG A 58 6.98 2.66 -11.90
C ARG A 58 5.56 2.14 -12.07
N ARG A 59 4.66 3.06 -12.34
CA ARG A 59 3.25 2.75 -12.54
C ARG A 59 3.01 1.82 -13.73
N ASN A 60 3.84 1.89 -14.77
CA ASN A 60 3.70 1.10 -16.00
C ASN A 60 4.27 -0.30 -15.90
N CYS A 61 4.98 -0.63 -14.84
CA CYS A 61 5.67 -1.90 -14.71
C CYS A 61 4.74 -2.93 -14.05
N PRO A 62 4.38 -4.04 -14.72
CA PRO A 62 3.52 -5.04 -14.10
C PRO A 62 4.08 -5.62 -12.81
N ALA A 63 5.38 -5.90 -12.78
CA ALA A 63 6.02 -6.41 -11.57
C ALA A 63 5.97 -5.38 -10.44
N CYS A 64 6.14 -4.10 -10.78
CA CYS A 64 6.06 -3.02 -9.80
C CYS A 64 4.65 -2.90 -9.22
N ARG A 65 3.62 -3.05 -10.07
CA ARG A 65 2.23 -3.02 -9.60
C ARG A 65 1.95 -4.15 -8.61
N THR A 66 2.39 -5.35 -8.93
CA THR A 66 2.22 -6.50 -8.03
C THR A 66 2.93 -6.25 -6.70
N LYS A 67 4.14 -5.72 -6.75
CA LYS A 67 4.92 -5.42 -5.57
C LYS A 67 4.25 -4.38 -4.68
N VAL A 68 3.81 -3.26 -5.28
CA VAL A 68 3.17 -2.17 -4.53
C VAL A 68 1.88 -2.65 -3.88
N VAL A 69 1.01 -3.30 -4.65
CA VAL A 69 -0.26 -3.80 -4.12
C VAL A 69 -0.02 -4.80 -2.99
N GLY A 70 0.92 -5.73 -3.18
CA GLY A 70 1.24 -6.72 -2.17
C GLY A 70 1.72 -6.10 -0.87
N LYS A 71 2.61 -5.10 -0.97
CA LYS A 71 3.12 -4.43 0.23
C LYS A 71 2.05 -3.60 0.92
N MET A 72 1.21 -2.91 0.16
CA MET A 72 0.13 -2.13 0.76
C MET A 72 -0.88 -3.03 1.46
N ARG A 73 -1.17 -4.20 0.90
CA ARG A 73 -2.03 -5.19 1.56
C ARG A 73 -1.44 -5.66 2.90
N GLN A 74 -0.14 -5.89 2.94
CA GLN A 74 0.53 -6.29 4.18
C GLN A 74 0.48 -5.19 5.24
N ILE A 75 0.65 -3.94 4.82
CA ILE A 75 0.58 -2.81 5.74
C ILE A 75 -0.82 -2.72 6.35
N VAL A 76 -1.86 -2.84 5.52
CA VAL A 76 -3.25 -2.80 6.01
C VAL A 76 -3.52 -3.97 6.95
N GLN A 77 -3.02 -5.16 6.61
CA GLN A 77 -3.17 -6.32 7.48
C GLN A 77 -2.51 -6.06 8.84
N TYR A 78 -1.33 -5.46 8.84
CA TYR A 78 -0.66 -5.09 10.09
C TYR A 78 -1.51 -4.15 10.93
N TRP A 79 -2.12 -3.14 10.31
CA TRP A 79 -2.98 -2.21 11.04
C TRP A 79 -4.19 -2.88 11.69
N ARG A 80 -4.67 -3.99 11.10
CA ARG A 80 -5.85 -4.69 11.58
C ARG A 80 -5.57 -5.78 12.59
N GLU A 81 -4.33 -6.08 12.83
CA GLU A 81 -3.95 -7.09 13.82
C GLU A 81 -4.10 -6.55 15.30
#